data_f8e4e1d046973b7908726ed5a9de8cfd
#
_entry.id   f8e4e1d046973b7908726ed5a9de8cfd
#
_cell.length_a   1.000
_cell.length_b   1.000
_cell.length_c   1.000
_cell.angle_alpha   90.00
_cell.angle_beta   90.00
_cell.angle_gamma   90.00
#
_symmetry.space_group_name_H-M   'P 1'
#
loop_
_entity.id
_entity.type
_entity.pdbx_description
1 polymer ?
#
loop_
_entity_poly.entity_id
_entity_poly.type
_entity_poly.pdbx_seq_one_letter_code
_entity_poly.pdbx_strand_id
1 'polypeptide(L)'
;STHCISSAASDVYKRQVRMSERDIKVQAIINPISGVGSKRKIPKMIEGICSKKNCSLNISFTEYAGHASELTRQAIEEGAEYILAVGGDGTVNEIARAMIHSNAILGIIPKGSGNGLARELHIPMDVKRAIDLIAKGHVTTIDCCRANGQVFFCTCGVGFDAAVSQKFANEKRRGSLTYIKNTIEEYLSYKPEPYELVVDNQTIKEKAFLVACANASQYGNNAFIAPHANIQDGRMDVTILSPFMPLDIAPLAIQLFTKQIDRNSKIKTMKAQQVTIIRQHPGVMHLDGEPIMADRRIDITVEPKALHVLTPEVVSFTKEVHNLFDEVTRFFDKKLPYIFK
;
A
#
# COMPACT_ATOMS: atom_id res chain seq x y z
N SER A 1 -27.55 -13.24 20.70
CA SER A 1 -26.42 -12.59 19.97
C SER A 1 -26.17 -13.13 18.55
N THR A 2 -27.20 -13.65 17.87
CA THR A 2 -27.08 -14.31 16.53
C THR A 2 -27.66 -13.48 15.38
N HIS A 3 -28.12 -12.26 15.64
CA HIS A 3 -28.80 -11.45 14.61
C HIS A 3 -27.93 -10.39 13.90
N CYS A 4 -26.71 -10.11 14.36
CA CYS A 4 -25.88 -9.05 13.76
C CYS A 4 -25.01 -9.51 12.57
N ILE A 5 -24.76 -10.81 12.43
CA ILE A 5 -23.95 -11.37 11.31
C ILE A 5 -24.77 -11.52 10.02
N SER A 6 -26.10 -11.62 10.14
CA SER A 6 -27.02 -11.82 9.01
C SER A 6 -27.19 -10.59 8.11
N SER A 7 -27.08 -9.35 8.63
CA SER A 7 -27.33 -8.16 7.82
C SER A 7 -26.15 -7.80 6.90
N ALA A 8 -24.92 -7.87 7.39
CA ALA A 8 -23.74 -7.58 6.58
C ALA A 8 -23.52 -8.62 5.47
N ALA A 9 -23.71 -9.90 5.77
CA ALA A 9 -23.66 -10.98 4.78
C ALA A 9 -24.79 -10.85 3.74
N SER A 10 -25.99 -10.42 4.17
CA SER A 10 -27.13 -10.15 3.29
C SER A 10 -26.88 -8.95 2.36
N ASP A 11 -26.20 -7.90 2.84
CA ASP A 11 -25.90 -6.72 2.03
C ASP A 11 -24.79 -6.98 1.01
N VAL A 12 -23.79 -7.78 1.37
CA VAL A 12 -22.75 -8.25 0.43
C VAL A 12 -23.39 -9.16 -0.63
N TYR A 13 -24.25 -10.09 -0.23
CA TYR A 13 -24.95 -10.98 -1.16
C TYR A 13 -25.92 -10.22 -2.08
N LYS A 14 -26.66 -9.23 -1.56
CA LYS A 14 -27.54 -8.36 -2.35
C LYS A 14 -26.76 -7.49 -3.34
N ARG A 15 -25.56 -7.03 -3.00
CA ARG A 15 -24.66 -6.33 -3.93
C ARG A 15 -24.16 -7.27 -5.04
N GLN A 16 -23.78 -8.50 -4.72
CA GLN A 16 -23.37 -9.50 -5.72
C GLN A 16 -24.51 -9.90 -6.67
N VAL A 17 -25.73 -10.06 -6.16
CA VAL A 17 -26.92 -10.39 -6.97
C VAL A 17 -27.35 -9.20 -7.84
N ARG A 18 -27.20 -7.95 -7.38
CA ARG A 18 -27.47 -6.76 -8.19
C ARG A 18 -26.49 -6.58 -9.37
N MET A 19 -25.31 -7.19 -9.34
CA MET A 19 -24.36 -7.18 -10.45
C MET A 19 -24.85 -7.97 -11.69
N SER A 20 -25.92 -8.76 -11.60
CA SER A 20 -26.44 -9.54 -12.74
C SER A 20 -27.48 -8.82 -13.59
N GLU A 21 -28.05 -7.68 -13.14
CA GLU A 21 -29.20 -7.02 -13.80
C GLU A 21 -29.02 -5.53 -14.12
N ARG A 22 -27.92 -4.89 -13.71
CA ARG A 22 -27.66 -3.47 -13.99
C ARG A 22 -26.42 -3.29 -14.88
N ASP A 23 -26.48 -2.30 -15.74
CA ASP A 23 -25.30 -1.81 -16.50
C ASP A 23 -24.33 -1.10 -15.55
N ILE A 24 -23.31 -1.82 -15.09
CA ILE A 24 -22.32 -1.34 -14.12
C ILE A 24 -21.36 -0.39 -14.85
N LYS A 25 -21.24 0.84 -14.36
CA LYS A 25 -20.31 1.83 -14.93
C LYS A 25 -18.90 1.64 -14.39
N VAL A 26 -17.97 1.34 -15.27
CA VAL A 26 -16.54 1.13 -14.97
C VAL A 26 -15.71 2.18 -15.68
N GLN A 27 -14.90 2.92 -14.94
CA GLN A 27 -13.88 3.84 -15.47
C GLN A 27 -12.50 3.22 -15.27
N ALA A 28 -11.74 2.99 -16.34
CA ALA A 28 -10.34 2.60 -16.25
C ALA A 28 -9.44 3.82 -16.50
N ILE A 29 -8.56 4.13 -15.56
CA ILE A 29 -7.59 5.22 -15.65
C ILE A 29 -6.20 4.62 -15.77
N ILE A 30 -5.55 4.85 -16.90
CA ILE A 30 -4.29 4.21 -17.28
C ILE A 30 -3.19 5.25 -17.35
N ASN A 31 -2.13 5.09 -16.55
CA ASN A 31 -0.93 5.89 -16.69
C ASN A 31 0.00 5.23 -17.73
N PRO A 32 0.18 5.81 -18.93
CA PRO A 32 0.91 5.17 -20.02
C PRO A 32 2.41 5.01 -19.73
N ILE A 33 3.00 5.89 -18.91
CA ILE A 33 4.44 5.95 -18.64
C ILE A 33 4.87 5.20 -17.38
N SER A 34 3.94 4.76 -16.51
CA SER A 34 4.28 4.10 -15.25
C SER A 34 4.81 2.68 -15.45
N GLY A 35 5.81 2.27 -14.65
CA GLY A 35 6.29 0.89 -14.57
C GLY A 35 6.96 0.33 -15.82
N VAL A 36 7.14 -0.99 -15.84
CA VAL A 36 7.84 -1.74 -16.89
C VAL A 36 6.86 -2.50 -17.77
N GLY A 37 7.08 -2.49 -19.10
CA GLY A 37 6.34 -3.26 -20.08
C GLY A 37 5.16 -2.52 -20.73
N SER A 38 4.72 -3.05 -21.88
CA SER A 38 3.65 -2.45 -22.68
C SER A 38 2.28 -2.61 -22.04
N LYS A 39 1.51 -1.53 -21.98
CA LYS A 39 0.11 -1.50 -21.50
C LYS A 39 -0.92 -1.64 -22.63
N ARG A 40 -0.46 -1.76 -23.89
CA ARG A 40 -1.33 -1.79 -25.09
C ARG A 40 -2.41 -2.86 -25.06
N LYS A 41 -2.17 -3.98 -24.35
CA LYS A 41 -3.13 -5.09 -24.26
C LYS A 41 -4.12 -4.95 -23.11
N ILE A 42 -3.83 -4.09 -22.11
CA ILE A 42 -4.65 -3.97 -20.89
C ILE A 42 -6.08 -3.50 -21.23
N PRO A 43 -6.30 -2.46 -22.06
CA PRO A 43 -7.65 -2.06 -22.48
C PRO A 43 -8.49 -3.24 -22.97
N LYS A 44 -8.00 -3.99 -23.94
CA LYS A 44 -8.70 -5.16 -24.49
C LYS A 44 -8.98 -6.25 -23.49
N MET A 45 -8.10 -6.44 -22.50
CA MET A 45 -8.32 -7.42 -21.42
C MET A 45 -9.45 -6.99 -20.50
N ILE A 46 -9.53 -5.70 -20.14
CA ILE A 46 -10.62 -5.14 -19.33
C ILE A 46 -11.94 -5.21 -20.11
N GLU A 47 -11.94 -4.78 -21.38
CA GLU A 47 -13.10 -4.88 -22.27
C GLU A 47 -13.66 -6.31 -22.33
N GLY A 48 -12.77 -7.31 -22.44
CA GLY A 48 -13.16 -8.72 -22.50
C GLY A 48 -13.82 -9.24 -21.23
N ILE A 49 -13.57 -8.63 -20.06
CA ILE A 49 -14.27 -8.96 -18.81
C ILE A 49 -15.57 -8.16 -18.68
N CYS A 50 -15.55 -6.87 -18.98
CA CYS A 50 -16.72 -6.00 -18.92
C CYS A 50 -17.84 -6.49 -19.85
N SER A 51 -17.51 -6.90 -21.10
CA SER A 51 -18.48 -7.45 -22.04
C SER A 51 -19.21 -8.70 -21.55
N LYS A 52 -18.58 -9.49 -20.67
CA LYS A 52 -19.19 -10.69 -20.07
C LYS A 52 -20.06 -10.39 -18.83
N LYS A 53 -20.01 -9.18 -18.32
CA LYS A 53 -20.61 -8.79 -17.03
C LYS A 53 -21.64 -7.66 -17.15
N ASN A 54 -22.09 -7.31 -18.35
CA ASN A 54 -22.97 -6.15 -18.59
C ASN A 54 -22.43 -4.87 -17.94
N CYS A 55 -21.17 -4.54 -18.23
CA CYS A 55 -20.53 -3.31 -17.73
C CYS A 55 -20.34 -2.33 -18.88
N SER A 56 -20.70 -1.07 -18.68
CA SER A 56 -20.26 0.01 -19.55
C SER A 56 -18.85 0.44 -19.13
N LEU A 57 -17.89 0.36 -20.03
CA LEU A 57 -16.48 0.67 -19.79
C LEU A 57 -16.08 1.96 -20.48
N ASN A 58 -15.55 2.89 -19.72
CA ASN A 58 -14.81 4.05 -20.23
C ASN A 58 -13.33 3.93 -19.88
N ILE A 59 -12.42 4.33 -20.80
CA ILE A 59 -10.97 4.25 -20.62
C ILE A 59 -10.36 5.61 -20.87
N SER A 60 -9.62 6.12 -19.88
CA SER A 60 -8.89 7.37 -19.95
C SER A 60 -7.40 7.16 -19.68
N PHE A 61 -6.56 7.95 -20.33
CA PHE A 61 -5.12 7.95 -20.12
C PHE A 61 -4.69 9.22 -19.41
N THR A 62 -3.77 9.08 -18.44
CA THR A 62 -3.19 10.24 -17.78
C THR A 62 -2.14 10.89 -18.65
N GLU A 63 -2.06 12.22 -18.61
CA GLU A 63 -1.14 13.02 -19.41
C GLU A 63 -0.09 13.73 -18.54
N TYR A 64 -0.44 14.07 -17.29
CA TYR A 64 0.41 14.80 -16.34
C TYR A 64 0.14 14.34 -14.90
N ALA A 65 0.99 14.76 -13.96
CA ALA A 65 0.83 14.50 -12.54
C ALA A 65 -0.44 15.22 -12.01
N GLY A 66 -1.27 14.51 -11.24
CA GLY A 66 -2.57 15.00 -10.76
C GLY A 66 -3.75 14.70 -11.69
N HIS A 67 -3.52 14.42 -12.99
CA HIS A 67 -4.59 14.14 -13.96
C HIS A 67 -5.44 12.92 -13.57
N ALA A 68 -4.83 11.90 -12.93
CA ALA A 68 -5.59 10.76 -12.45
C ALA A 68 -6.65 11.15 -11.39
N SER A 69 -6.35 12.12 -10.53
CA SER A 69 -7.31 12.64 -9.56
C SER A 69 -8.47 13.41 -10.22
N GLU A 70 -8.19 14.17 -11.27
CA GLU A 70 -9.21 14.92 -12.03
C GLU A 70 -10.17 13.95 -12.74
N LEU A 71 -9.61 13.00 -13.48
CA LEU A 71 -10.38 11.95 -14.16
C LEU A 71 -11.22 11.11 -13.18
N THR A 72 -10.70 10.87 -11.98
CA THR A 72 -11.41 10.13 -10.94
C THR A 72 -12.62 10.91 -10.43
N ARG A 73 -12.47 12.19 -10.11
CA ARG A 73 -13.60 13.04 -9.66
C ARG A 73 -14.67 13.13 -10.72
N GLN A 74 -14.29 13.38 -11.96
CA GLN A 74 -15.23 13.41 -13.09
C GLN A 74 -15.97 12.08 -13.21
N ALA A 75 -15.27 10.94 -13.16
CA ALA A 75 -15.90 9.64 -13.26
C ALA A 75 -16.91 9.37 -12.13
N ILE A 76 -16.60 9.81 -10.90
CA ILE A 76 -17.52 9.68 -9.75
C ILE A 76 -18.77 10.54 -9.99
N GLU A 77 -18.62 11.77 -10.46
CA GLU A 77 -19.74 12.67 -10.79
C GLU A 77 -20.62 12.10 -11.90
N GLU A 78 -20.02 11.41 -12.89
CA GLU A 78 -20.72 10.70 -13.96
C GLU A 78 -21.36 9.37 -13.51
N GLY A 79 -21.17 9.00 -12.25
CA GLY A 79 -21.76 7.84 -11.61
C GLY A 79 -21.01 6.53 -11.85
N ALA A 80 -19.71 6.57 -12.03
CA ALA A 80 -18.87 5.36 -12.07
C ALA A 80 -18.93 4.62 -10.73
N GLU A 81 -19.25 3.33 -10.80
CA GLU A 81 -19.30 2.45 -9.62
C GLU A 81 -17.92 1.80 -9.35
N TYR A 82 -17.15 1.56 -10.39
CA TYR A 82 -15.79 1.02 -10.30
C TYR A 82 -14.80 1.94 -10.99
N ILE A 83 -13.69 2.20 -10.32
CA ILE A 83 -12.56 2.96 -10.88
C ILE A 83 -11.33 2.07 -10.84
N LEU A 84 -10.79 1.75 -12.03
CA LEU A 84 -9.65 0.86 -12.19
C LEU A 84 -8.38 1.69 -12.34
N ALA A 85 -7.49 1.59 -11.36
CA ALA A 85 -6.18 2.24 -11.37
C ALA A 85 -5.15 1.33 -12.07
N VAL A 86 -4.73 1.69 -13.27
CA VAL A 86 -3.70 0.97 -14.03
C VAL A 86 -2.39 1.73 -13.98
N GLY A 87 -1.55 1.42 -13.01
CA GLY A 87 -0.32 2.20 -12.79
C GLY A 87 0.56 1.72 -11.65
N GLY A 88 1.49 2.56 -11.24
CA GLY A 88 2.30 2.39 -10.03
C GLY A 88 1.67 3.10 -8.83
N ASP A 89 2.42 3.14 -7.71
CA ASP A 89 1.97 3.69 -6.43
C ASP A 89 1.42 5.13 -6.58
N GLY A 90 2.13 6.02 -7.28
CA GLY A 90 1.66 7.39 -7.48
C GLY A 90 0.28 7.48 -8.17
N THR A 91 0.06 6.70 -9.24
CA THR A 91 -1.24 6.66 -9.94
C THR A 91 -2.34 6.09 -9.05
N VAL A 92 -2.04 5.02 -8.30
CA VAL A 92 -2.97 4.42 -7.34
C VAL A 92 -3.32 5.43 -6.24
N ASN A 93 -2.33 6.14 -5.70
CA ASN A 93 -2.53 7.14 -4.64
C ASN A 93 -3.35 8.34 -5.13
N GLU A 94 -3.08 8.87 -6.34
CA GLU A 94 -3.87 9.96 -6.91
C GLU A 94 -5.35 9.58 -7.04
N ILE A 95 -5.64 8.39 -7.55
CA ILE A 95 -7.00 7.87 -7.71
C ILE A 95 -7.63 7.62 -6.33
N ALA A 96 -6.96 6.90 -5.46
CA ALA A 96 -7.47 6.54 -4.14
C ALA A 96 -7.79 7.78 -3.28
N ARG A 97 -6.93 8.81 -3.31
CA ARG A 97 -7.17 10.09 -2.61
C ARG A 97 -8.44 10.80 -3.11
N ALA A 98 -8.73 10.72 -4.41
CA ALA A 98 -9.94 11.31 -4.99
C ALA A 98 -11.21 10.49 -4.71
N MET A 99 -11.07 9.22 -4.30
CA MET A 99 -12.17 8.30 -4.01
C MET A 99 -12.57 8.23 -2.53
N ILE A 100 -11.83 8.87 -1.62
CA ILE A 100 -12.10 8.82 -0.18
C ILE A 100 -13.54 9.22 0.10
N HIS A 101 -14.24 8.41 0.92
CA HIS A 101 -15.65 8.55 1.28
C HIS A 101 -16.63 8.52 0.10
N SER A 102 -16.19 8.17 -1.10
CA SER A 102 -17.10 7.88 -2.21
C SER A 102 -17.66 6.46 -2.08
N ASN A 103 -18.79 6.21 -2.75
CA ASN A 103 -19.35 4.86 -2.87
C ASN A 103 -18.68 4.03 -3.99
N ALA A 104 -17.79 4.63 -4.78
CA ALA A 104 -17.09 3.96 -5.85
C ALA A 104 -16.05 2.97 -5.31
N ILE A 105 -15.80 1.92 -6.05
CA ILE A 105 -14.92 0.82 -5.66
C ILE A 105 -13.63 0.90 -6.48
N LEU A 106 -12.48 0.99 -5.79
CA LEU A 106 -11.16 0.99 -6.41
C LEU A 106 -10.76 -0.43 -6.83
N GLY A 107 -10.43 -0.62 -8.10
CA GLY A 107 -9.73 -1.80 -8.59
C GLY A 107 -8.28 -1.43 -8.92
N ILE A 108 -7.31 -2.20 -8.45
CA ILE A 108 -5.89 -1.92 -8.68
C ILE A 108 -5.30 -2.94 -9.67
N ILE A 109 -4.71 -2.45 -10.76
CA ILE A 109 -3.95 -3.23 -11.72
C ILE A 109 -2.48 -2.76 -11.63
N PRO A 110 -1.66 -3.45 -10.82
CA PRO A 110 -0.34 -2.95 -10.43
C PRO A 110 0.65 -3.02 -11.59
N LYS A 111 1.29 -1.88 -11.90
CA LYS A 111 2.31 -1.75 -12.95
C LYS A 111 3.53 -0.97 -12.48
N GLY A 112 3.61 -0.62 -11.20
CA GLY A 112 4.76 0.01 -10.59
C GLY A 112 5.86 -0.97 -10.16
N SER A 113 6.94 -0.46 -9.59
CA SER A 113 8.02 -1.25 -8.99
C SER A 113 7.73 -1.61 -7.52
N GLY A 114 7.12 -0.72 -6.74
CA GLY A 114 6.79 -0.92 -5.33
C GLY A 114 5.46 -1.64 -5.14
N ASN A 115 4.39 -1.04 -5.63
CA ASN A 115 3.01 -1.48 -5.53
C ASN A 115 2.60 -1.77 -4.06
N GLY A 116 2.92 -0.84 -3.15
CA GLY A 116 2.78 -1.01 -1.71
C GLY A 116 1.35 -1.37 -1.30
N LEU A 117 0.37 -0.55 -1.67
CA LEU A 117 -1.04 -0.79 -1.35
C LEU A 117 -1.58 -2.08 -1.99
N ALA A 118 -1.20 -2.36 -3.24
CA ALA A 118 -1.62 -3.59 -3.90
C ALA A 118 -1.07 -4.85 -3.22
N ARG A 119 0.18 -4.81 -2.75
CA ARG A 119 0.80 -5.91 -2.00
C ARG A 119 0.18 -6.10 -0.64
N GLU A 120 -0.11 -5.00 0.07
CA GLU A 120 -0.80 -5.05 1.36
C GLU A 120 -2.16 -5.72 1.26
N LEU A 121 -2.89 -5.40 0.21
CA LEU A 121 -4.22 -5.96 -0.07
C LEU A 121 -4.17 -7.31 -0.79
N HIS A 122 -3.00 -7.95 -0.89
CA HIS A 122 -2.79 -9.22 -1.57
C HIS A 122 -3.29 -9.26 -3.03
N ILE A 123 -3.36 -8.09 -3.68
CA ILE A 123 -3.75 -8.00 -5.08
C ILE A 123 -2.65 -8.64 -5.95
N PRO A 124 -3.00 -9.53 -6.88
CA PRO A 124 -2.02 -10.19 -7.73
C PRO A 124 -1.16 -9.20 -8.53
N MET A 125 0.17 -9.40 -8.50
CA MET A 125 1.09 -8.60 -9.33
C MET A 125 1.01 -8.96 -10.83
N ASP A 126 0.43 -10.09 -11.16
CA ASP A 126 0.10 -10.48 -12.53
C ASP A 126 -1.13 -9.71 -13.02
N VAL A 127 -0.98 -9.01 -14.16
CA VAL A 127 -2.02 -8.14 -14.73
C VAL A 127 -3.32 -8.88 -15.00
N LYS A 128 -3.25 -10.10 -15.54
CA LYS A 128 -4.44 -10.88 -15.87
C LYS A 128 -5.21 -11.26 -14.62
N ARG A 129 -4.49 -11.75 -13.60
CA ARG A 129 -5.09 -12.11 -12.31
C ARG A 129 -5.68 -10.88 -11.58
N ALA A 130 -5.01 -9.73 -11.67
CA ALA A 130 -5.54 -8.48 -11.10
C ALA A 130 -6.83 -8.03 -11.81
N ILE A 131 -6.89 -8.15 -13.15
CA ILE A 131 -8.08 -7.85 -13.93
C ILE A 131 -9.22 -8.85 -13.61
N ASP A 132 -8.91 -10.12 -13.37
CA ASP A 132 -9.91 -11.13 -12.99
C ASP A 132 -10.65 -10.78 -11.68
N LEU A 133 -10.05 -9.95 -10.80
CA LEU A 133 -10.73 -9.46 -9.58
C LEU A 133 -11.97 -8.59 -9.90
N ILE A 134 -12.01 -7.92 -11.05
CA ILE A 134 -13.20 -7.15 -11.47
C ILE A 134 -14.43 -8.05 -11.52
N ALA A 135 -14.24 -9.32 -11.86
CA ALA A 135 -15.32 -10.30 -11.99
C ALA A 135 -15.53 -11.17 -10.74
N LYS A 136 -14.50 -11.32 -9.89
CA LYS A 136 -14.45 -12.33 -8.82
C LYS A 136 -14.02 -11.77 -7.47
N GLY A 137 -13.59 -10.51 -7.41
CA GLY A 137 -13.09 -9.89 -6.19
C GLY A 137 -14.18 -9.59 -5.18
N HIS A 138 -13.76 -9.43 -3.94
CA HIS A 138 -14.59 -8.96 -2.84
C HIS A 138 -14.33 -7.49 -2.59
N VAL A 139 -15.38 -6.76 -2.17
CA VAL A 139 -15.22 -5.36 -1.76
C VAL A 139 -14.79 -5.33 -0.31
N THR A 140 -13.59 -4.82 -0.08
CA THR A 140 -13.02 -4.59 1.25
C THR A 140 -13.01 -3.11 1.51
N THR A 141 -13.37 -2.70 2.72
CA THR A 141 -13.27 -1.29 3.13
C THR A 141 -12.03 -1.11 3.99
N ILE A 142 -11.18 -0.17 3.62
CA ILE A 142 -9.91 0.10 4.28
C ILE A 142 -9.88 1.51 4.88
N ASP A 143 -9.00 1.67 5.86
CA ASP A 143 -8.71 2.94 6.49
C ASP A 143 -7.72 3.74 5.63
N CYS A 144 -7.65 5.04 5.85
CA CYS A 144 -6.53 5.87 5.43
C CYS A 144 -6.01 6.67 6.62
N CYS A 145 -4.90 7.35 6.43
CA CYS A 145 -4.37 8.27 7.43
C CYS A 145 -4.18 9.66 6.81
N ARG A 146 -4.15 10.68 7.67
CA ARG A 146 -3.81 12.05 7.27
C ARG A 146 -2.63 12.56 8.09
N ALA A 147 -1.64 13.11 7.41
CA ALA A 147 -0.55 13.87 8.01
C ALA A 147 -0.66 15.34 7.59
N ASN A 148 -0.91 16.23 8.54
CA ASN A 148 -1.19 17.65 8.29
C ASN A 148 -2.26 17.84 7.17
N GLY A 149 -3.32 17.02 7.21
CA GLY A 149 -4.42 17.06 6.23
C GLY A 149 -4.16 16.31 4.92
N GLN A 150 -2.92 15.92 4.61
CA GLN A 150 -2.59 15.16 3.41
C GLN A 150 -2.76 13.67 3.64
N VAL A 151 -3.46 13.00 2.74
CA VAL A 151 -3.82 11.59 2.86
C VAL A 151 -2.69 10.67 2.43
N PHE A 152 -2.53 9.57 3.17
CA PHE A 152 -1.71 8.43 2.79
C PHE A 152 -2.43 7.11 3.14
N PHE A 153 -2.06 6.03 2.47
CA PHE A 153 -2.68 4.71 2.62
C PHE A 153 -1.76 3.68 3.25
N CYS A 154 -0.47 3.78 3.01
CA CYS A 154 0.49 2.81 3.51
C CYS A 154 1.30 3.35 4.68
N THR A 155 2.20 4.29 4.44
CA THR A 155 3.14 4.76 5.45
C THR A 155 3.43 6.25 5.32
N CYS A 156 3.61 6.89 6.48
CA CYS A 156 4.19 8.22 6.61
C CYS A 156 5.42 8.12 7.49
N GLY A 157 6.50 8.84 7.18
CA GLY A 157 7.68 8.76 8.02
C GLY A 157 8.55 10.01 7.98
N VAL A 158 9.33 10.18 9.03
CA VAL A 158 10.35 11.21 9.18
C VAL A 158 11.68 10.57 9.57
N GLY A 159 12.76 11.23 9.19
CA GLY A 159 14.07 10.71 9.48
C GLY A 159 14.70 10.06 8.26
N PHE A 160 15.37 8.95 8.48
CA PHE A 160 16.15 8.28 7.45
C PHE A 160 15.32 7.82 6.24
N ASP A 161 14.12 7.29 6.47
CA ASP A 161 13.22 6.84 5.40
C ASP A 161 12.74 8.01 4.51
N ALA A 162 12.48 9.17 5.11
CA ALA A 162 12.17 10.39 4.37
C ALA A 162 13.37 10.90 3.55
N ALA A 163 14.59 10.85 4.11
CA ALA A 163 15.82 11.21 3.42
C ALA A 163 16.08 10.29 2.21
N VAL A 164 15.88 8.98 2.38
CA VAL A 164 15.99 8.00 1.29
C VAL A 164 14.94 8.27 0.21
N SER A 165 13.69 8.57 0.59
CA SER A 165 12.61 8.90 -0.34
C SER A 165 12.94 10.14 -1.16
N GLN A 166 13.49 11.19 -0.53
CA GLN A 166 13.92 12.41 -1.21
C GLN A 166 15.04 12.16 -2.21
N LYS A 167 16.06 11.38 -1.82
CA LYS A 167 17.18 11.02 -2.69
C LYS A 167 16.69 10.24 -3.91
N PHE A 168 15.79 9.27 -3.69
CA PHE A 168 15.24 8.44 -4.74
C PHE A 168 14.32 9.21 -5.72
N ALA A 169 13.55 10.18 -5.22
CA ALA A 169 12.69 11.02 -6.06
C ALA A 169 13.49 11.87 -7.07
N ASN A 170 14.70 12.25 -6.72
CA ASN A 170 15.60 13.06 -7.55
C ASN A 170 16.36 12.24 -8.61
N GLU A 171 16.28 10.92 -8.57
CA GLU A 171 17.03 10.07 -9.50
C GLU A 171 16.26 9.71 -10.78
N LYS A 172 16.97 9.81 -11.92
CA LYS A 172 16.43 9.47 -13.25
C LYS A 172 16.35 7.95 -13.49
N ARG A 173 17.16 7.15 -12.79
CA ARG A 173 17.22 5.69 -12.94
C ARG A 173 16.51 5.02 -11.76
N ARG A 174 15.45 4.29 -12.04
CA ARG A 174 14.70 3.49 -11.08
C ARG A 174 15.13 2.02 -11.16
N GLY A 175 15.37 1.38 -10.01
CA GLY A 175 15.73 -0.04 -9.94
C GLY A 175 16.17 -0.44 -8.52
N SER A 176 16.06 -1.73 -8.19
CA SER A 176 16.37 -2.24 -6.85
C SER A 176 17.84 -2.03 -6.44
N LEU A 177 18.78 -2.14 -7.37
CA LEU A 177 20.21 -1.91 -7.09
C LEU A 177 20.50 -0.43 -6.80
N THR A 178 19.88 0.48 -7.53
CA THR A 178 19.98 1.93 -7.28
C THR A 178 19.41 2.27 -5.90
N TYR A 179 18.30 1.67 -5.53
CA TYR A 179 17.70 1.84 -4.21
C TYR A 179 18.63 1.40 -3.08
N ILE A 180 19.23 0.20 -3.18
CA ILE A 180 20.17 -0.32 -2.17
C ILE A 180 21.41 0.59 -2.05
N LYS A 181 22.00 0.99 -3.17
CA LYS A 181 23.15 1.90 -3.17
C LYS A 181 22.85 3.20 -2.45
N ASN A 182 21.73 3.85 -2.80
CA ASN A 182 21.32 5.13 -2.22
C ASN A 182 21.02 5.01 -0.73
N THR A 183 20.39 3.92 -0.31
CA THR A 183 20.12 3.63 1.09
C THR A 183 21.41 3.52 1.90
N ILE A 184 22.45 2.85 1.36
CA ILE A 184 23.76 2.73 2.03
C ILE A 184 24.48 4.09 2.08
N GLU A 185 24.50 4.84 0.97
CA GLU A 185 25.14 6.15 0.93
C GLU A 185 24.46 7.13 1.89
N GLU A 186 23.12 7.11 1.95
CA GLU A 186 22.36 7.95 2.87
C GLU A 186 22.65 7.57 4.33
N TYR A 187 22.73 6.26 4.65
CA TYR A 187 23.06 5.81 5.99
C TYR A 187 24.40 6.39 6.50
N LEU A 188 25.40 6.44 5.66
CA LEU A 188 26.72 6.93 6.04
C LEU A 188 26.76 8.43 6.38
N SER A 189 25.85 9.21 5.81
CA SER A 189 25.74 10.67 6.00
C SER A 189 24.66 11.08 7.00
N TYR A 190 23.68 10.23 7.23
CA TYR A 190 22.50 10.55 8.05
C TYR A 190 22.82 10.61 9.55
N LYS A 191 22.30 11.64 10.22
CA LYS A 191 22.45 11.81 11.66
C LYS A 191 21.09 11.70 12.34
N PRO A 192 20.91 10.74 13.28
CA PRO A 192 19.68 10.64 14.06
C PRO A 192 19.34 11.93 14.79
N GLU A 193 18.05 12.28 14.82
CA GLU A 193 17.55 13.51 15.40
C GLU A 193 16.70 13.24 16.68
N PRO A 194 16.59 14.22 17.59
CA PRO A 194 15.65 14.13 18.69
C PRO A 194 14.24 14.43 18.22
N TYR A 195 13.30 13.59 18.65
CA TYR A 195 11.88 13.75 18.42
C TYR A 195 11.11 13.76 19.75
N GLU A 196 10.06 14.57 19.82
CA GLU A 196 9.02 14.45 20.82
C GLU A 196 7.76 13.91 20.10
N LEU A 197 7.29 12.77 20.56
CA LEU A 197 6.13 12.08 20.00
C LEU A 197 5.01 12.11 21.02
N VAL A 198 3.83 12.59 20.64
CA VAL A 198 2.61 12.43 21.41
C VAL A 198 1.79 11.36 20.72
N VAL A 199 1.75 10.16 21.31
CA VAL A 199 1.06 8.99 20.77
C VAL A 199 -0.21 8.79 21.60
N ASP A 200 -1.37 9.10 21.03
CA ASP A 200 -2.63 9.25 21.73
C ASP A 200 -2.43 10.19 22.96
N ASN A 201 -2.38 9.65 24.17
CA ASN A 201 -2.19 10.40 25.41
C ASN A 201 -0.79 10.25 26.06
N GLN A 202 0.16 9.65 25.36
CA GLN A 202 1.50 9.38 25.90
C GLN A 202 2.55 10.22 25.19
N THR A 203 3.39 10.89 25.95
CA THR A 203 4.52 11.65 25.41
C THR A 203 5.82 10.86 25.53
N ILE A 204 6.53 10.71 24.42
CA ILE A 204 7.81 10.02 24.31
C ILE A 204 8.83 11.00 23.76
N LYS A 205 9.98 11.15 24.43
CA LYS A 205 11.10 11.98 23.95
C LYS A 205 12.31 11.09 23.78
N GLU A 206 12.73 10.90 22.53
CA GLU A 206 13.91 10.14 22.27
C GLU A 206 14.59 10.53 20.95
N LYS A 207 15.87 10.16 20.86
CA LYS A 207 16.63 10.29 19.62
C LYS A 207 16.32 9.09 18.73
N ALA A 208 15.82 9.34 17.52
CA ALA A 208 15.48 8.28 16.57
C ALA A 208 16.25 8.43 15.26
N PHE A 209 16.50 7.29 14.63
CA PHE A 209 17.02 7.19 13.27
C PHE A 209 15.89 7.39 12.25
N LEU A 210 14.71 6.84 12.52
CA LEU A 210 13.47 7.11 11.83
C LEU A 210 12.27 6.94 12.76
N VAL A 211 11.16 7.59 12.40
CA VAL A 211 9.83 7.38 12.97
C VAL A 211 8.87 7.17 11.82
N ALA A 212 8.28 5.98 11.75
CA ALA A 212 7.30 5.62 10.73
C ALA A 212 5.92 5.43 11.37
N CYS A 213 4.89 6.05 10.79
CA CYS A 213 3.49 5.83 11.11
C CYS A 213 2.88 5.02 9.96
N ALA A 214 2.48 3.79 10.25
CA ALA A 214 2.12 2.79 9.26
C ALA A 214 0.66 2.35 9.42
N ASN A 215 -0.15 2.60 8.40
CA ASN A 215 -1.48 2.05 8.22
C ASN A 215 -1.41 0.65 7.56
N ALA A 216 -0.40 0.43 6.72
CA ALA A 216 -0.07 -0.82 6.06
C ALA A 216 1.25 -1.41 6.59
N SER A 217 1.42 -2.72 6.48
CA SER A 217 2.56 -3.41 7.08
C SER A 217 3.92 -3.07 6.43
N GLN A 218 3.95 -2.55 5.21
CA GLN A 218 5.15 -2.42 4.40
C GLN A 218 5.26 -1.12 3.62
N TYR A 219 6.50 -0.71 3.31
CA TYR A 219 6.78 0.35 2.34
C TYR A 219 6.50 -0.07 0.88
N GLY A 220 6.35 -1.36 0.61
CA GLY A 220 6.34 -2.00 -0.69
C GLY A 220 7.51 -2.97 -0.86
N ASN A 221 7.50 -3.77 -1.93
CA ASN A 221 8.54 -4.77 -2.22
C ASN A 221 8.88 -5.71 -1.05
N ASN A 222 7.92 -6.00 -0.19
CA ASN A 222 8.06 -6.81 1.02
C ASN A 222 9.05 -6.23 2.06
N ALA A 223 9.21 -4.91 2.10
CA ALA A 223 9.97 -4.23 3.15
C ALA A 223 9.02 -3.87 4.31
N PHE A 224 8.89 -4.75 5.30
CA PHE A 224 7.91 -4.71 6.37
C PHE A 224 8.39 -3.89 7.56
N ILE A 225 7.99 -2.62 7.65
CA ILE A 225 8.33 -1.72 8.76
C ILE A 225 7.41 -1.88 9.96
N ALA A 226 6.19 -2.33 9.74
CA ALA A 226 5.16 -2.58 10.75
C ALA A 226 4.47 -3.92 10.48
N PRO A 227 5.12 -5.07 10.77
CA PRO A 227 4.63 -6.40 10.36
C PRO A 227 3.21 -6.75 10.82
N HIS A 228 2.71 -6.10 11.89
CA HIS A 228 1.41 -6.32 12.50
C HIS A 228 0.39 -5.21 12.24
N ALA A 229 0.71 -4.26 11.36
CA ALA A 229 -0.24 -3.24 10.94
C ALA A 229 -1.42 -3.89 10.21
N ASN A 230 -2.61 -3.34 10.47
CA ASN A 230 -3.85 -3.80 9.85
C ASN A 230 -4.62 -2.60 9.31
N ILE A 231 -4.70 -2.50 8.01
CA ILE A 231 -5.32 -1.40 7.27
C ILE A 231 -6.86 -1.27 7.48
N GLN A 232 -7.44 -2.05 8.42
CA GLN A 232 -8.87 -2.09 8.69
C GLN A 232 -9.22 -1.98 10.18
N ASP A 233 -8.25 -1.80 11.09
CA ASP A 233 -8.49 -1.82 12.55
C ASP A 233 -8.71 -0.44 13.18
N GLY A 234 -8.73 0.61 12.37
CA GLY A 234 -8.89 2.00 12.83
C GLY A 234 -7.70 2.53 13.60
N ARG A 235 -6.52 1.94 13.43
CA ARG A 235 -5.27 2.29 14.09
C ARG A 235 -4.11 2.31 13.11
N MET A 236 -3.07 3.06 13.46
CA MET A 236 -1.77 2.98 12.80
C MET A 236 -0.74 2.37 13.74
N ASP A 237 0.25 1.71 13.21
CA ASP A 237 1.44 1.24 13.94
C ASP A 237 2.53 2.30 13.87
N VAL A 238 2.99 2.76 15.02
CA VAL A 238 4.11 3.70 15.15
C VAL A 238 5.37 2.90 15.39
N THR A 239 6.30 2.94 14.45
CA THR A 239 7.60 2.27 14.55
C THR A 239 8.69 3.30 14.73
N ILE A 240 9.45 3.19 15.82
CA ILE A 240 10.58 4.04 16.13
C ILE A 240 11.85 3.20 16.07
N LEU A 241 12.77 3.56 15.19
CA LEU A 241 14.10 2.96 15.12
C LEU A 241 15.10 3.86 15.83
N SER A 242 15.64 3.39 16.93
CA SER A 242 16.71 4.06 17.69
C SER A 242 18.01 4.07 16.87
N PRO A 243 18.97 4.95 17.19
CA PRO A 243 20.31 4.93 16.59
C PRO A 243 20.97 3.55 16.74
N PHE A 244 21.65 3.09 15.70
CA PHE A 244 22.30 1.78 15.65
C PHE A 244 23.68 1.85 14.98
N MET A 245 24.48 0.81 15.13
CA MET A 245 25.85 0.76 14.59
C MET A 245 25.87 0.10 13.20
N PRO A 246 26.93 0.31 12.38
CA PRO A 246 27.06 -0.34 11.07
C PRO A 246 26.88 -1.87 11.09
N LEU A 247 27.26 -2.54 12.18
CA LEU A 247 27.11 -3.99 12.36
C LEU A 247 25.63 -4.43 12.47
N ASP A 248 24.73 -3.51 12.86
CA ASP A 248 23.31 -3.80 12.99
C ASP A 248 22.57 -3.74 11.63
N ILE A 249 23.19 -3.19 10.56
CA ILE A 249 22.55 -3.00 9.25
C ILE A 249 22.07 -4.33 8.66
N ALA A 250 22.92 -5.34 8.64
CA ALA A 250 22.57 -6.63 8.03
C ALA A 250 21.44 -7.35 8.80
N PRO A 251 21.48 -7.48 10.14
CA PRO A 251 20.34 -7.98 10.90
C PRO A 251 19.04 -7.19 10.68
N LEU A 252 19.08 -5.86 10.72
CA LEU A 252 17.91 -5.00 10.50
C LEU A 252 17.32 -5.20 9.09
N ALA A 253 18.19 -5.26 8.07
CA ALA A 253 17.74 -5.51 6.69
C ALA A 253 17.06 -6.89 6.57
N ILE A 254 17.67 -7.95 7.12
CA ILE A 254 17.07 -9.29 7.10
C ILE A 254 15.71 -9.28 7.80
N GLN A 255 15.62 -8.67 8.98
CA GLN A 255 14.38 -8.61 9.75
C GLN A 255 13.29 -7.79 9.05
N LEU A 256 13.68 -6.70 8.34
CA LEU A 256 12.75 -5.89 7.53
C LEU A 256 12.07 -6.74 6.44
N PHE A 257 12.84 -7.60 5.74
CA PHE A 257 12.30 -8.42 4.65
C PHE A 257 11.67 -9.74 5.11
N THR A 258 11.91 -10.16 6.36
CA THR A 258 11.36 -11.40 6.93
C THR A 258 10.20 -11.20 7.89
N LYS A 259 9.63 -9.99 7.95
CA LYS A 259 8.54 -9.61 8.88
C LYS A 259 8.91 -9.77 10.37
N GLN A 260 10.15 -9.51 10.73
CA GLN A 260 10.67 -9.70 12.10
C GLN A 260 11.33 -8.43 12.66
N ILE A 261 11.11 -7.27 12.03
CA ILE A 261 11.75 -6.01 12.43
C ILE A 261 11.38 -5.60 13.86
N ASP A 262 10.16 -5.89 14.29
CA ASP A 262 9.62 -5.64 15.63
C ASP A 262 10.32 -6.44 16.74
N ARG A 263 11.06 -7.51 16.39
CA ARG A 263 11.87 -8.29 17.34
C ARG A 263 13.24 -7.68 17.61
N ASN A 264 13.63 -6.65 16.88
CA ASN A 264 14.91 -5.97 17.06
C ASN A 264 14.86 -5.07 18.30
N SER A 265 15.88 -5.16 19.16
CA SER A 265 15.97 -4.34 20.39
C SER A 265 16.10 -2.84 20.14
N LYS A 266 16.44 -2.42 18.91
CA LYS A 266 16.48 -1.00 18.50
C LYS A 266 15.14 -0.48 18.01
N ILE A 267 14.14 -1.37 17.86
CA ILE A 267 12.80 -1.03 17.40
C ILE A 267 11.84 -0.96 18.60
N LYS A 268 11.03 0.08 18.60
CA LYS A 268 9.85 0.21 19.47
C LYS A 268 8.63 0.34 18.58
N THR A 269 7.59 -0.43 18.86
CA THR A 269 6.32 -0.39 18.14
C THR A 269 5.17 -0.13 19.10
N MET A 270 4.19 0.66 18.66
CA MET A 270 2.97 0.91 19.39
C MET A 270 1.83 1.24 18.45
N LYS A 271 0.59 0.93 18.83
CA LYS A 271 -0.61 1.28 18.06
C LYS A 271 -1.22 2.57 18.54
N ALA A 272 -1.68 3.41 17.60
CA ALA A 272 -2.29 4.69 17.89
C ALA A 272 -3.42 5.05 16.93
N GLN A 273 -4.32 5.92 17.35
CA GLN A 273 -5.29 6.59 16.47
C GLN A 273 -4.80 7.98 16.06
N GLN A 274 -4.01 8.63 16.92
CA GLN A 274 -3.46 9.96 16.70
C GLN A 274 -1.99 9.98 17.11
N VAL A 275 -1.16 10.63 16.30
CA VAL A 275 0.25 10.86 16.60
C VAL A 275 0.62 12.29 16.26
N THR A 276 1.26 12.98 17.19
CA THR A 276 1.94 14.24 16.88
C THR A 276 3.45 14.01 16.93
N ILE A 277 4.14 14.30 15.86
CA ILE A 277 5.60 14.30 15.79
C ILE A 277 6.09 15.74 15.87
N ILE A 278 6.96 16.02 16.84
CA ILE A 278 7.59 17.34 17.01
C ILE A 278 9.10 17.16 16.86
N ARG A 279 9.70 17.94 15.96
CA ARG A 279 11.13 17.94 15.66
C ARG A 279 11.72 19.35 15.79
N GLN A 280 13.06 19.47 15.82
CA GLN A 280 13.72 20.74 16.05
C GLN A 280 13.56 21.72 14.87
N HIS A 281 13.59 21.22 13.65
CA HIS A 281 13.56 22.03 12.41
C HIS A 281 12.55 21.47 11.42
N PRO A 282 11.96 22.33 10.54
CA PRO A 282 11.27 21.85 9.35
C PRO A 282 12.19 20.96 8.50
N GLY A 283 11.64 20.00 7.78
CA GLY A 283 12.42 19.09 6.96
C GLY A 283 11.54 18.17 6.13
N VAL A 284 12.14 17.15 5.53
CA VAL A 284 11.42 16.19 4.72
C VAL A 284 10.63 15.21 5.59
N MET A 285 9.45 14.87 5.15
CA MET A 285 8.72 13.65 5.50
C MET A 285 8.32 12.95 4.20
N HIS A 286 7.93 11.69 4.26
CA HIS A 286 7.33 11.04 3.11
C HIS A 286 5.89 10.61 3.41
N LEU A 287 5.06 10.57 2.36
CA LEU A 287 3.73 9.96 2.35
C LEU A 287 3.71 8.90 1.25
N ASP A 288 3.57 7.63 1.62
CA ASP A 288 3.61 6.49 0.67
C ASP A 288 4.86 6.49 -0.24
N GLY A 289 6.00 6.94 0.30
CA GLY A 289 7.26 7.06 -0.42
C GLY A 289 7.44 8.35 -1.25
N GLU A 290 6.46 9.25 -1.29
CA GLU A 290 6.57 10.57 -1.91
C GLU A 290 7.12 11.57 -0.90
N PRO A 291 8.31 12.18 -1.12
CA PRO A 291 8.89 13.14 -0.20
C PRO A 291 8.19 14.50 -0.30
N ILE A 292 7.86 15.06 0.84
CA ILE A 292 7.29 16.40 0.96
C ILE A 292 7.98 17.17 2.08
N MET A 293 7.98 18.50 1.98
CA MET A 293 8.42 19.36 3.07
C MET A 293 7.34 19.47 4.13
N ALA A 294 7.70 19.28 5.38
CA ALA A 294 6.81 19.43 6.52
C ALA A 294 7.41 20.34 7.58
N ASP A 295 6.55 20.96 8.36
CA ASP A 295 6.94 21.83 9.46
C ASP A 295 7.51 21.03 10.65
N ARG A 296 7.86 21.73 11.74
CA ARG A 296 8.35 21.15 12.99
C ARG A 296 7.32 20.24 13.65
N ARG A 297 6.03 20.55 13.48
CA ARG A 297 4.92 19.78 14.02
C ARG A 297 4.19 19.06 12.90
N ILE A 298 4.01 17.77 13.04
CA ILE A 298 3.29 16.91 12.12
C ILE A 298 2.20 16.19 12.93
N ASP A 299 0.94 16.51 12.64
CA ASP A 299 -0.21 15.86 13.24
C ASP A 299 -0.74 14.77 12.31
N ILE A 300 -0.82 13.55 12.81
CA ILE A 300 -1.21 12.36 12.04
C ILE A 300 -2.43 11.74 12.70
N THR A 301 -3.46 11.43 11.90
CA THR A 301 -4.70 10.80 12.37
C THR A 301 -5.13 9.68 11.45
N VAL A 302 -5.75 8.65 12.01
CA VAL A 302 -6.42 7.60 11.24
C VAL A 302 -7.82 8.04 10.89
N GLU A 303 -8.23 7.76 9.67
CA GLU A 303 -9.59 7.95 9.14
C GLU A 303 -10.16 6.57 8.77
N PRO A 304 -10.95 5.96 9.67
CA PRO A 304 -11.42 4.59 9.47
C PRO A 304 -12.41 4.47 8.32
N LYS A 305 -12.39 3.31 7.64
CA LYS A 305 -13.36 2.92 6.59
C LYS A 305 -13.48 3.96 5.47
N ALA A 306 -12.36 4.51 5.04
CA ALA A 306 -12.31 5.64 4.12
C ALA A 306 -12.44 5.25 2.64
N LEU A 307 -12.08 4.02 2.25
CA LEU A 307 -11.98 3.62 0.85
C LEU A 307 -12.48 2.20 0.61
N HIS A 308 -13.30 1.99 -0.41
CA HIS A 308 -13.74 0.67 -0.88
C HIS A 308 -12.78 0.16 -1.96
N VAL A 309 -12.24 -1.05 -1.80
CA VAL A 309 -11.25 -1.63 -2.72
C VAL A 309 -11.63 -3.07 -3.09
N LEU A 310 -11.42 -3.45 -4.36
CA LEU A 310 -11.51 -4.83 -4.80
C LEU A 310 -10.28 -5.62 -4.33
N THR A 311 -10.51 -6.67 -3.57
CA THR A 311 -9.47 -7.56 -3.06
C THR A 311 -9.75 -9.01 -3.45
N PRO A 312 -8.76 -9.90 -3.45
CA PRO A 312 -8.99 -11.34 -3.51
C PRO A 312 -9.87 -11.79 -2.34
N GLU A 313 -10.60 -12.88 -2.53
CA GLU A 313 -11.20 -13.59 -1.40
C GLU A 313 -10.08 -14.00 -0.44
N VAL A 314 -10.20 -13.63 0.84
CA VAL A 314 -9.24 -14.08 1.85
C VAL A 314 -9.44 -15.59 2.03
N VAL A 315 -8.70 -16.37 1.27
CA VAL A 315 -8.58 -17.80 1.51
C VAL A 315 -7.89 -17.94 2.85
N SER A 316 -8.56 -18.51 3.85
CA SER A 316 -8.03 -18.64 5.19
C SER A 316 -6.59 -19.17 5.16
N PHE A 317 -5.72 -18.57 5.96
CA PHE A 317 -4.26 -18.81 6.04
C PHE A 317 -3.85 -20.31 6.06
N THR A 318 -4.74 -21.19 6.49
CA THR A 318 -4.60 -22.65 6.44
C THR A 318 -4.49 -23.24 5.03
N LYS A 319 -5.13 -22.66 4.02
CA LYS A 319 -5.01 -23.14 2.62
C LYS A 319 -3.74 -22.68 1.92
N GLU A 320 -3.25 -21.46 2.21
CA GLU A 320 -1.98 -20.98 1.63
C GLU A 320 -0.77 -21.73 2.22
N VAL A 321 -0.76 -21.98 3.51
CA VAL A 321 0.28 -22.80 4.16
C VAL A 321 0.29 -24.23 3.61
N HIS A 322 -0.87 -24.83 3.36
CA HIS A 322 -0.97 -26.16 2.77
C HIS A 322 -0.44 -26.19 1.33
N ASN A 323 -0.80 -25.19 0.51
CA ASN A 323 -0.29 -25.05 -0.85
C ASN A 323 1.23 -24.79 -0.90
N LEU A 324 1.76 -24.00 0.03
CA LEU A 324 3.20 -23.73 0.13
C LEU A 324 3.96 -24.99 0.59
N PHE A 325 3.42 -25.74 1.54
CA PHE A 325 3.97 -27.04 1.95
C PHE A 325 3.95 -28.04 0.80
N ASP A 326 2.87 -28.10 0.03
CA ASP A 326 2.76 -28.98 -1.14
C ASP A 326 3.73 -28.57 -2.27
N GLU A 327 3.96 -27.28 -2.50
CA GLU A 327 4.95 -26.79 -3.48
C GLU A 327 6.38 -27.08 -3.03
N VAL A 328 6.70 -26.86 -1.75
CA VAL A 328 7.99 -27.18 -1.16
C VAL A 328 8.25 -28.69 -1.21
N THR A 329 7.27 -29.51 -0.83
CA THR A 329 7.38 -30.97 -0.89
C THR A 329 7.58 -31.46 -2.32
N ARG A 330 6.82 -30.95 -3.30
CA ARG A 330 7.01 -31.29 -4.73
C ARG A 330 8.36 -30.81 -5.28
N PHE A 331 8.91 -29.70 -4.78
CA PHE A 331 10.23 -29.22 -5.17
C PHE A 331 11.32 -30.18 -4.65
N PHE A 332 11.21 -30.63 -3.41
CA PHE A 332 12.15 -31.60 -2.81
C PHE A 332 12.03 -32.98 -3.47
N ASP A 333 10.84 -33.48 -3.71
CA ASP A 333 10.62 -34.79 -4.39
C ASP A 333 11.17 -34.81 -5.82
N LYS A 334 11.14 -33.68 -6.54
CA LYS A 334 11.69 -33.58 -7.89
C LYS A 334 13.20 -33.41 -7.93
N LYS A 335 13.85 -32.85 -6.92
CA LYS A 335 15.29 -32.54 -6.94
C LYS A 335 16.18 -33.43 -6.07
N LEU A 336 15.64 -34.06 -5.03
CA LEU A 336 16.44 -34.99 -4.21
C LEU A 336 17.07 -36.15 -4.98
N PRO A 337 16.45 -36.77 -6.01
CA PRO A 337 17.11 -37.85 -6.76
C PRO A 337 18.36 -37.43 -7.54
N TYR A 338 18.56 -36.10 -7.74
CA TYR A 338 19.68 -35.56 -8.51
C TYR A 338 20.83 -35.00 -7.64
N ILE A 339 20.65 -34.92 -6.31
CA ILE A 339 21.63 -34.33 -5.39
C ILE A 339 22.50 -35.44 -4.74
N PHE A 340 22.03 -36.68 -4.79
CA PHE A 340 22.72 -37.88 -4.21
C PHE A 340 23.15 -38.90 -5.29
N LYS A 341 23.34 -38.49 -6.52
CA LYS A 341 24.09 -39.17 -7.56
C LYS A 341 25.27 -38.27 -7.95
#